data_c775c5d3044f9f74e6ec9ed764f6ae39
#
_entry.id   c775c5d3044f9f74e6ec9ed764f6ae39
#
_cell.length_a   1.000
_cell.length_b   1.000
_cell.length_c   1.000
_cell.angle_alpha   90.00
_cell.angle_beta   90.00
_cell.angle_gamma   90.00
#
_symmetry.space_group_name_H-M   'P 1'
#
loop_
_entity.id
_entity.type
_entity.pdbx_description
1 polymer ?
#
loop_
_entity_poly.entity_id
_entity_poly.type
_entity_poly.pdbx_seq_one_letter_code
_entity_poly.pdbx_strand_id
1 'polypeptide(L)'
;LKIRETANIPIIFLSAKAEDNDKIMGLTVGGDDYITKPFNPLGVIARVKSQLRRYTTLGSYVKRTDVYKTGGLELDDAYKKVTVDGEEVKLTPVEYKILKFLMREMGKVFSIEQIYENVWEEPSYNADNTVAVHVRRIREKIEINPKEPKYLKVVWGIGYKVEKYPPQ
;
A
#
# COMPACT_ATOMS: atom_id res chain seq x y z
N LEU A 1 2.09 24.59 16.41
CA LEU A 1 2.53 23.35 17.08
C LEU A 1 3.67 22.70 16.28
N LYS A 2 4.80 22.42 16.91
CA LYS A 2 5.93 21.70 16.27
C LYS A 2 5.52 20.37 15.60
N ILE A 3 4.47 19.72 16.14
CA ILE A 3 3.93 18.48 15.54
C ILE A 3 3.44 18.72 14.11
N ARG A 4 2.85 19.87 13.80
CA ARG A 4 2.34 20.19 12.47
C ARG A 4 3.43 20.41 11.42
N GLU A 5 4.63 20.68 11.83
CA GLU A 5 5.80 20.81 10.92
C GLU A 5 6.24 19.46 10.37
N THR A 6 5.96 18.37 11.11
CA THR A 6 6.47 17.02 10.79
C THR A 6 5.38 15.97 10.57
N ALA A 7 4.14 16.21 11.04
CA ALA A 7 3.07 15.22 11.01
C ALA A 7 1.69 15.85 10.84
N ASN A 8 0.85 15.22 10.04
CA ASN A 8 -0.54 15.61 9.83
C ASN A 8 -1.52 14.65 10.55
N ILE A 9 -1.17 14.25 11.77
CA ILE A 9 -2.02 13.42 12.62
C ILE A 9 -3.14 14.23 13.28
N PRO A 10 -4.32 13.64 13.57
CA PRO A 10 -5.35 14.30 14.34
C PRO A 10 -4.89 14.70 15.75
N ILE A 11 -5.17 15.93 16.16
CA ILE A 11 -4.82 16.46 17.47
C ILE A 11 -6.08 16.90 18.19
N ILE A 12 -6.35 16.36 19.37
CA ILE A 12 -7.46 16.73 20.23
C ILE A 12 -6.90 17.34 21.51
N PHE A 13 -7.27 18.57 21.81
CA PHE A 13 -6.92 19.19 23.08
C PHE A 13 -7.87 18.78 24.20
N LEU A 14 -7.32 18.36 25.35
CA LEU A 14 -8.06 18.16 26.60
C LEU A 14 -7.59 19.20 27.62
N SER A 15 -8.45 20.12 27.99
CA SER A 15 -8.08 21.24 28.88
C SER A 15 -9.15 21.56 29.92
N ALA A 16 -8.72 22.04 31.08
CA ALA A 16 -9.62 22.62 32.10
C ALA A 16 -10.12 24.01 31.70
N LYS A 17 -9.49 24.66 30.72
CA LYS A 17 -9.90 25.99 30.24
C LYS A 17 -11.12 25.83 29.34
N ALA A 18 -12.21 26.48 29.75
CA ALA A 18 -13.52 26.36 29.13
C ALA A 18 -13.95 27.62 28.36
N GLU A 19 -13.16 28.70 28.43
CA GLU A 19 -13.48 29.96 27.74
C GLU A 19 -13.41 29.75 26.20
N ASP A 20 -14.30 30.46 25.51
CA ASP A 20 -14.37 30.30 24.03
C ASP A 20 -13.10 30.77 23.34
N ASN A 21 -12.42 31.79 23.89
CA ASN A 21 -11.12 32.25 23.38
C ASN A 21 -10.03 31.18 23.45
N ASP A 22 -9.99 30.38 24.53
CA ASP A 22 -9.04 29.30 24.69
C ASP A 22 -9.30 28.16 23.67
N LYS A 23 -10.58 27.88 23.41
CA LYS A 23 -10.99 26.90 22.39
C LYS A 23 -10.60 27.32 20.98
N ILE A 24 -10.92 28.61 20.66
CA ILE A 24 -10.56 29.19 19.34
C ILE A 24 -9.04 29.16 19.17
N MET A 25 -8.29 29.56 20.19
CA MET A 25 -6.82 29.53 20.13
C MET A 25 -6.29 28.10 19.93
N GLY A 26 -6.81 27.11 20.66
CA GLY A 26 -6.41 25.70 20.51
C GLY A 26 -6.63 25.19 19.09
N LEU A 27 -7.76 25.50 18.48
CA LEU A 27 -8.06 25.12 17.10
C LEU A 27 -7.20 25.91 16.09
N THR A 28 -6.98 27.21 16.32
CA THR A 28 -6.18 28.07 15.44
C THR A 28 -4.70 27.62 15.37
N VAL A 29 -4.13 27.13 16.47
CA VAL A 29 -2.73 26.64 16.49
C VAL A 29 -2.57 25.24 15.91
N GLY A 30 -3.63 24.66 15.35
CA GLY A 30 -3.57 23.41 14.62
C GLY A 30 -4.22 22.20 15.31
N GLY A 31 -5.08 22.42 16.32
CA GLY A 31 -5.94 21.37 16.87
C GLY A 31 -7.09 21.04 15.94
N ASP A 32 -7.49 19.77 15.89
CA ASP A 32 -8.66 19.31 15.13
C ASP A 32 -9.92 19.25 15.96
N ASP A 33 -9.79 19.20 17.29
CA ASP A 33 -10.89 19.25 18.24
C ASP A 33 -10.42 19.71 19.62
N TYR A 34 -11.37 20.13 20.45
CA TYR A 34 -11.12 20.65 21.79
C TYR A 34 -12.17 20.12 22.78
N ILE A 35 -11.72 19.53 23.87
CA ILE A 35 -12.58 18.94 24.91
C ILE A 35 -12.25 19.60 26.26
N THR A 36 -13.26 20.13 26.91
CA THR A 36 -13.13 20.72 28.24
C THR A 36 -13.30 19.69 29.35
N LYS A 37 -12.53 19.83 30.42
CA LYS A 37 -12.71 19.06 31.67
C LYS A 37 -13.76 19.76 32.56
N PRO A 38 -14.64 19.01 33.26
CA PRO A 38 -14.75 17.53 33.23
C PRO A 38 -15.39 17.01 31.95
N PHE A 39 -14.99 15.84 31.46
CA PHE A 39 -15.51 15.24 30.25
C PHE A 39 -16.11 13.85 30.48
N ASN A 40 -17.07 13.48 29.63
CA ASN A 40 -17.60 12.14 29.58
C ASN A 40 -16.62 11.23 28.79
N PRO A 41 -16.09 10.14 29.37
CA PRO A 41 -15.18 9.24 28.68
C PRO A 41 -15.73 8.68 27.37
N LEU A 42 -17.02 8.36 27.30
CA LEU A 42 -17.68 7.87 26.07
C LEU A 42 -17.69 8.96 24.99
N GLY A 43 -17.87 10.24 25.36
CA GLY A 43 -17.78 11.37 24.46
C GLY A 43 -16.39 11.56 23.88
N VAL A 44 -15.33 11.37 24.69
CA VAL A 44 -13.94 11.40 24.22
C VAL A 44 -13.69 10.28 23.20
N ILE A 45 -14.09 9.05 23.54
CA ILE A 45 -13.95 7.90 22.64
C ILE A 45 -14.67 8.13 21.31
N ALA A 46 -15.89 8.66 21.33
CA ALA A 46 -16.66 8.97 20.12
C ALA A 46 -15.93 10.00 19.22
N ARG A 47 -15.36 11.06 19.83
CA ARG A 47 -14.58 12.08 19.10
C ARG A 47 -13.28 11.54 18.53
N VAL A 48 -12.53 10.75 19.31
CA VAL A 48 -11.32 10.07 18.82
C VAL A 48 -11.64 9.17 17.63
N LYS A 49 -12.68 8.32 17.73
CA LYS A 49 -13.13 7.47 16.61
C LYS A 49 -13.53 8.29 15.39
N SER A 50 -14.22 9.41 15.58
CA SER A 50 -14.63 10.30 14.48
C SER A 50 -13.43 10.94 13.78
N GLN A 51 -12.44 11.43 14.55
CA GLN A 51 -11.22 12.02 14.01
C GLN A 51 -10.37 10.97 13.28
N LEU A 52 -10.20 9.78 13.86
CA LEU A 52 -9.49 8.68 13.21
C LEU A 52 -10.18 8.26 11.90
N ARG A 53 -11.51 8.12 11.89
CA ARG A 53 -12.25 7.78 10.66
C ARG A 53 -12.03 8.83 9.57
N ARG A 54 -12.11 10.13 9.90
CA ARG A 54 -11.84 11.21 8.93
C ARG A 54 -10.41 11.16 8.42
N TYR A 55 -9.46 10.95 9.32
CA TYR A 55 -8.05 10.87 8.99
C TYR A 55 -7.72 9.67 8.09
N THR A 56 -8.30 8.50 8.38
CA THR A 56 -8.05 7.26 7.61
C THR A 56 -8.87 7.16 6.34
N THR A 57 -10.07 7.76 6.27
CA THR A 57 -11.00 7.57 5.14
C THR A 57 -11.06 8.78 4.20
N LEU A 58 -10.97 10.01 4.73
CA LEU A 58 -11.22 11.24 3.96
C LEU A 58 -9.99 12.14 3.81
N GLY A 59 -8.95 11.90 4.57
CA GLY A 59 -7.88 12.83 4.55
C GLY A 59 -6.52 12.22 4.75
N SER A 60 -5.51 12.74 4.83
CA SER A 60 -4.08 12.73 5.05
C SER A 60 -3.41 11.41 5.44
N TYR A 61 -4.13 10.39 5.90
CA TYR A 61 -3.62 9.03 5.88
C TYR A 61 -3.81 8.50 4.46
N VAL A 62 -2.94 8.91 3.57
CA VAL A 62 -2.63 8.09 2.42
C VAL A 62 -2.08 6.79 3.03
N LYS A 63 -2.96 5.78 3.21
CA LYS A 63 -2.51 4.40 3.22
C LYS A 63 -1.62 4.37 1.98
N ARG A 64 -0.31 4.14 2.11
CA ARG A 64 0.56 4.01 0.94
C ARG A 64 0.02 2.84 0.13
N THR A 65 -0.97 3.12 -0.71
CA THR A 65 -1.56 2.19 -1.67
C THR A 65 -0.53 1.82 -2.75
N ASP A 66 0.63 2.47 -2.68
CA ASP A 66 1.72 2.34 -3.62
C ASP A 66 2.77 1.31 -3.20
N VAL A 67 2.65 0.72 -2.00
CA VAL A 67 3.55 -0.34 -1.53
C VAL A 67 2.80 -1.65 -1.45
N TYR A 68 3.23 -2.61 -2.25
CA TYR A 68 2.71 -3.98 -2.27
C TYR A 68 3.75 -4.89 -1.61
N LYS A 69 3.31 -5.70 -0.63
CA LYS A 69 4.22 -6.55 0.15
C LYS A 69 3.67 -7.96 0.35
N THR A 70 4.52 -8.95 0.15
CA THR A 70 4.20 -10.37 0.40
C THR A 70 5.45 -11.12 0.85
N GLY A 71 5.47 -11.61 2.09
CA GLY A 71 6.69 -12.15 2.69
C GLY A 71 7.82 -11.11 2.65
N GLY A 72 8.97 -11.49 2.10
CA GLY A 72 10.12 -10.59 1.90
C GLY A 72 10.10 -9.80 0.60
N LEU A 73 9.17 -10.06 -0.32
CA LEU A 73 9.03 -9.31 -1.58
C LEU A 73 8.22 -8.03 -1.35
N GLU A 74 8.81 -6.90 -1.72
CA GLU A 74 8.17 -5.58 -1.61
C GLU A 74 8.34 -4.79 -2.91
N LEU A 75 7.26 -4.15 -3.37
CA LEU A 75 7.24 -3.25 -4.52
C LEU A 75 6.69 -1.90 -4.07
N ASP A 76 7.52 -0.87 -4.10
CA ASP A 76 7.13 0.52 -3.85
C ASP A 76 6.90 1.23 -5.19
N ASP A 77 5.64 1.47 -5.53
CA ASP A 77 5.28 2.07 -6.82
C ASP A 77 5.56 3.57 -6.88
N ALA A 78 5.62 4.26 -5.75
CA ALA A 78 5.97 5.68 -5.71
C ALA A 78 7.44 5.89 -6.12
N TYR A 79 8.33 5.02 -5.66
CA TYR A 79 9.77 5.09 -5.98
C TYR A 79 10.18 4.14 -7.12
N LYS A 80 9.25 3.37 -7.70
CA LYS A 80 9.52 2.34 -8.72
C LYS A 80 10.58 1.33 -8.29
N LYS A 81 10.60 1.02 -7.00
CA LYS A 81 11.59 0.19 -6.35
C LYS A 81 11.02 -1.18 -6.00
N VAL A 82 11.80 -2.23 -6.26
CA VAL A 82 11.48 -3.61 -5.85
C VAL A 82 12.61 -4.12 -4.96
N THR A 83 12.25 -4.75 -3.85
CA THR A 83 13.21 -5.40 -2.95
C THR A 83 12.76 -6.81 -2.60
N VAL A 84 13.73 -7.69 -2.36
CA VAL A 84 13.52 -9.02 -1.80
C VAL A 84 14.38 -9.16 -0.57
N ASP A 85 13.76 -9.42 0.59
CA ASP A 85 14.43 -9.49 1.90
C ASP A 85 15.31 -8.25 2.20
N GLY A 86 14.85 -7.07 1.73
CA GLY A 86 15.53 -5.78 1.88
C GLY A 86 16.55 -5.44 0.79
N GLU A 87 16.97 -6.40 -0.02
CA GLU A 87 17.91 -6.19 -1.13
C GLU A 87 17.20 -5.72 -2.40
N GLU A 88 17.73 -4.68 -3.03
CA GLU A 88 17.14 -4.07 -4.23
C GLU A 88 17.30 -4.96 -5.47
N VAL A 89 16.20 -5.18 -6.17
CA VAL A 89 16.15 -5.96 -7.41
C VAL A 89 15.87 -5.06 -8.60
N LYS A 90 16.73 -5.09 -9.61
CA LYS A 90 16.57 -4.30 -10.84
C LYS A 90 15.75 -5.05 -11.87
N LEU A 91 14.53 -4.58 -12.10
CA LEU A 91 13.64 -5.08 -13.15
C LEU A 91 13.66 -4.16 -14.37
N THR A 92 13.44 -4.73 -15.55
CA THR A 92 13.14 -3.94 -16.75
C THR A 92 11.74 -3.32 -16.62
N PRO A 93 11.39 -2.25 -17.39
CA PRO A 93 10.08 -1.63 -17.31
C PRO A 93 8.90 -2.61 -17.51
N VAL A 94 9.05 -3.58 -18.42
CA VAL A 94 8.02 -4.61 -18.67
C VAL A 94 7.91 -5.59 -17.52
N GLU A 95 9.05 -6.10 -17.02
CA GLU A 95 9.09 -6.98 -15.85
C GLU A 95 8.46 -6.32 -14.62
N TYR A 96 8.76 -5.04 -14.41
CA TYR A 96 8.17 -4.23 -13.35
C TYR A 96 6.65 -4.11 -13.49
N LYS A 97 6.14 -3.80 -14.69
CA LYS A 97 4.70 -3.71 -14.96
C LYS A 97 3.98 -5.03 -14.71
N ILE A 98 4.56 -6.16 -15.15
CA ILE A 98 3.99 -7.50 -14.89
C ILE A 98 3.94 -7.77 -13.38
N LEU A 99 5.05 -7.59 -12.68
CA LEU A 99 5.11 -7.85 -11.24
C LEU A 99 4.12 -6.97 -10.47
N LYS A 100 4.08 -5.67 -10.78
CA LYS A 100 3.12 -4.73 -10.18
C LYS A 100 1.67 -5.16 -10.44
N PHE A 101 1.32 -5.52 -11.66
CA PHE A 101 -0.02 -5.97 -12.01
C PHE A 101 -0.46 -7.17 -11.16
N LEU A 102 0.41 -8.17 -11.01
CA LEU A 102 0.12 -9.35 -10.21
C LEU A 102 0.11 -9.06 -8.70
N MET A 103 0.97 -8.16 -8.21
CA MET A 103 1.04 -7.81 -6.80
C MET A 103 -0.13 -6.92 -6.33
N ARG A 104 -0.83 -6.25 -7.22
CA ARG A 104 -2.04 -5.49 -6.87
C ARG A 104 -3.16 -6.38 -6.35
N GLU A 105 -3.27 -7.60 -6.85
CA GLU A 105 -4.30 -8.57 -6.48
C GLU A 105 -3.66 -9.92 -6.13
N MET A 106 -2.78 -9.90 -5.12
CA MET A 106 -2.06 -11.09 -4.66
C MET A 106 -3.01 -12.23 -4.30
N GLY A 107 -2.65 -13.44 -4.74
CA GLY A 107 -3.47 -14.64 -4.60
C GLY A 107 -4.41 -14.90 -5.77
N LYS A 108 -4.78 -13.89 -6.55
CA LYS A 108 -5.61 -14.03 -7.74
C LYS A 108 -4.79 -14.52 -8.93
N VAL A 109 -5.35 -15.47 -9.68
CA VAL A 109 -4.76 -16.00 -10.90
C VAL A 109 -5.20 -15.15 -12.09
N PHE A 110 -4.25 -14.78 -12.94
CA PHE A 110 -4.49 -14.07 -14.19
C PHE A 110 -4.06 -14.92 -15.38
N SER A 111 -4.86 -14.95 -16.43
CA SER A 111 -4.48 -15.61 -17.66
C SER A 111 -3.34 -14.86 -18.37
N ILE A 112 -2.68 -15.53 -19.30
CA ILE A 112 -1.61 -14.91 -20.09
C ILE A 112 -2.16 -13.73 -20.88
N GLU A 113 -3.34 -13.87 -21.46
CA GLU A 113 -4.02 -12.81 -22.19
C GLU A 113 -4.31 -11.60 -21.29
N GLN A 114 -4.86 -11.83 -20.09
CA GLN A 114 -5.12 -10.76 -19.13
C GLN A 114 -3.84 -10.02 -18.72
N ILE A 115 -2.74 -10.73 -18.50
CA ILE A 115 -1.44 -10.10 -18.19
C ILE A 115 -0.95 -9.29 -19.39
N TYR A 116 -1.01 -9.85 -20.57
CA TYR A 116 -0.57 -9.17 -21.80
C TYR A 116 -1.36 -7.89 -22.04
N GLU A 117 -2.68 -7.97 -22.10
CA GLU A 117 -3.57 -6.83 -22.37
C GLU A 117 -3.40 -5.69 -21.36
N ASN A 118 -3.21 -6.03 -20.07
CA ASN A 118 -3.02 -5.01 -19.03
C ASN A 118 -1.62 -4.38 -19.03
N VAL A 119 -0.59 -5.09 -19.48
CA VAL A 119 0.80 -4.62 -19.43
C VAL A 119 1.21 -3.91 -20.72
N TRP A 120 0.78 -4.43 -21.87
CA TRP A 120 1.09 -3.86 -23.20
C TRP A 120 0.00 -2.92 -23.71
N GLU A 121 -1.20 -2.95 -23.10
CA GLU A 121 -2.35 -2.14 -23.52
C GLU A 121 -2.79 -2.40 -24.97
N GLU A 122 -2.55 -3.63 -25.45
CA GLU A 122 -2.85 -4.11 -26.80
C GLU A 122 -3.57 -5.46 -26.74
N PRO A 123 -4.38 -5.81 -27.78
CA PRO A 123 -4.99 -7.13 -27.87
C PRO A 123 -3.94 -8.26 -27.88
N SER A 124 -4.24 -9.39 -27.22
CA SER A 124 -3.32 -10.51 -27.03
C SER A 124 -3.16 -11.41 -28.24
N TYR A 125 -2.59 -10.90 -29.31
CA TYR A 125 -2.17 -11.73 -30.45
C TYR A 125 -0.78 -12.31 -30.17
N ASN A 126 -0.66 -13.64 -29.98
CA ASN A 126 0.61 -14.35 -29.68
C ASN A 126 1.27 -13.98 -28.31
N ALA A 127 0.45 -13.76 -27.27
CA ALA A 127 0.92 -13.36 -25.94
C ALA A 127 1.71 -14.45 -25.19
N ASP A 128 1.49 -15.74 -25.49
CA ASP A 128 1.95 -16.87 -24.67
C ASP A 128 3.46 -16.87 -24.43
N ASN A 129 4.25 -16.81 -25.49
CA ASN A 129 5.70 -16.83 -25.37
C ASN A 129 6.27 -15.55 -24.75
N THR A 130 5.66 -14.40 -25.04
CA THR A 130 6.14 -13.10 -24.56
C THR A 130 6.01 -13.00 -23.04
N VAL A 131 4.83 -13.30 -22.48
CA VAL A 131 4.60 -13.28 -21.03
C VAL A 131 5.47 -14.31 -20.32
N ALA A 132 5.55 -15.53 -20.83
CA ALA A 132 6.34 -16.62 -20.23
C ALA A 132 7.83 -16.29 -20.12
N VAL A 133 8.42 -15.66 -21.16
CA VAL A 133 9.82 -15.21 -21.13
C VAL A 133 10.05 -14.16 -20.04
N HIS A 134 9.17 -13.19 -19.92
CA HIS A 134 9.31 -12.17 -18.87
C HIS A 134 9.08 -12.73 -17.47
N VAL A 135 8.10 -13.63 -17.29
CA VAL A 135 7.87 -14.32 -16.00
C VAL A 135 9.13 -15.11 -15.59
N ARG A 136 9.76 -15.83 -16.52
CA ARG A 136 11.03 -16.53 -16.24
C ARG A 136 12.11 -15.55 -15.77
N ARG A 137 12.30 -14.43 -16.47
CA ARG A 137 13.30 -13.41 -16.11
C ARG A 137 13.02 -12.74 -14.76
N ILE A 138 11.75 -12.50 -14.45
CA ILE A 138 11.36 -11.99 -13.12
C ILE A 138 11.75 -13.00 -12.05
N ARG A 139 11.41 -14.28 -12.23
CA ARG A 139 11.78 -15.34 -11.26
C ARG A 139 13.29 -15.44 -11.05
N GLU A 140 14.09 -15.35 -12.10
CA GLU A 140 15.56 -15.35 -12.02
C GLU A 140 16.10 -14.21 -11.13
N LYS A 141 15.33 -13.14 -10.92
CA LYS A 141 15.70 -11.95 -10.14
C LYS A 141 15.12 -11.92 -8.73
N ILE A 142 13.90 -12.45 -8.54
CA ILE A 142 13.20 -12.33 -7.23
C ILE A 142 13.15 -13.63 -6.43
N GLU A 143 13.40 -14.77 -7.06
CA GLU A 143 13.31 -16.09 -6.42
C GLU A 143 14.70 -16.65 -6.09
N ILE A 144 14.82 -17.26 -4.92
CA ILE A 144 16.05 -18.02 -4.57
C ILE A 144 16.22 -19.21 -5.52
N ASN A 145 15.12 -19.92 -5.82
CA ASN A 145 15.08 -20.99 -6.80
C ASN A 145 14.01 -20.70 -7.86
N PRO A 146 14.39 -20.23 -9.06
CA PRO A 146 13.41 -19.92 -10.13
C PRO A 146 12.58 -21.11 -10.60
N LYS A 147 13.05 -22.35 -10.39
CA LYS A 147 12.33 -23.57 -10.75
C LYS A 147 11.26 -23.95 -9.73
N GLU A 148 11.47 -23.54 -8.48
CA GLU A 148 10.52 -23.72 -7.36
C GLU A 148 10.16 -22.36 -6.75
N PRO A 149 9.44 -21.51 -7.51
CA PRO A 149 9.23 -20.13 -7.12
C PRO A 149 8.38 -20.03 -5.84
N LYS A 150 8.81 -19.15 -4.92
CA LYS A 150 8.06 -18.81 -3.72
C LYS A 150 6.94 -17.83 -4.05
N TYR A 151 7.24 -16.74 -4.75
CA TYR A 151 6.36 -15.62 -4.96
C TYR A 151 5.54 -15.72 -6.26
N LEU A 152 6.21 -15.82 -7.42
CA LEU A 152 5.58 -15.79 -8.73
C LEU A 152 5.28 -17.20 -9.24
N LYS A 153 4.06 -17.67 -8.98
CA LYS A 153 3.65 -19.05 -9.26
C LYS A 153 2.90 -19.18 -10.58
N VAL A 154 3.07 -20.34 -11.21
CA VAL A 154 2.23 -20.79 -12.33
C VAL A 154 1.05 -21.58 -11.78
N VAL A 155 -0.11 -21.36 -12.38
CA VAL A 155 -1.27 -22.24 -12.22
C VAL A 155 -1.52 -22.89 -13.55
N TRP A 156 -1.16 -24.18 -13.64
CA TRP A 156 -1.16 -24.92 -14.89
C TRP A 156 -2.50 -24.89 -15.60
N GLY A 157 -2.47 -24.59 -16.89
CA GLY A 157 -3.66 -24.49 -17.74
C GLY A 157 -4.48 -23.20 -17.54
N ILE A 158 -4.05 -22.29 -16.63
CA ILE A 158 -4.77 -21.04 -16.35
C ILE A 158 -3.88 -19.80 -16.55
N GLY A 159 -2.73 -19.72 -15.86
CA GLY A 159 -1.87 -18.55 -15.95
C GLY A 159 -0.93 -18.40 -14.75
N TYR A 160 -0.77 -17.16 -14.27
CA TYR A 160 0.17 -16.81 -13.21
C TYR A 160 -0.48 -16.03 -12.09
N LYS A 161 0.12 -16.12 -10.89
CA LYS A 161 -0.25 -15.31 -9.71
C LYS A 161 0.99 -14.97 -8.90
N VAL A 162 0.93 -13.92 -8.13
CA VAL A 162 1.82 -13.71 -6.98
C VAL A 162 1.14 -14.25 -5.74
N GLU A 163 1.82 -15.14 -5.02
CA GLU A 163 1.30 -15.74 -3.79
C GLU A 163 1.23 -14.71 -2.67
N LYS A 164 0.20 -14.80 -1.83
CA LYS A 164 0.02 -13.91 -0.69
C LYS A 164 0.55 -14.57 0.58
N TYR A 165 1.62 -14.00 1.12
CA TYR A 165 2.18 -14.39 2.41
C TYR A 165 1.95 -13.30 3.45
N PRO A 166 1.85 -13.63 4.75
CA PRO A 166 1.87 -12.62 5.80
C PRO A 166 3.18 -11.82 5.72
N PRO A 167 3.16 -10.53 6.09
CA PRO A 167 4.38 -9.73 6.19
C PRO A 167 5.32 -10.35 7.23
N GLN A 168 6.59 -10.40 6.90
CA GLN A 168 7.66 -10.77 7.82
C GLN A 168 8.06 -9.58 8.66
#